data_4f9f2dd4952f6d5a1dd9b49ce133aa2b
#
_entry.id   4f9f2dd4952f6d5a1dd9b49ce133aa2b
#
_cell.length_a   1.000
_cell.length_b   1.000
_cell.length_c   1.000
_cell.angle_alpha   90.00
_cell.angle_beta   90.00
_cell.angle_gamma   90.00
#
_symmetry.space_group_name_H-M   'P 1'
#
loop_
_entity.id
_entity.type
_entity.pdbx_description
1 polymer ?
#
loop_
_entity_poly.entity_id
_entity_poly.type
_entity_poly.pdbx_seq_one_letter_code
_entity_poly.pdbx_strand_id
1 'polypeptide(L)'
;MRKVWRILLIFIAVIALGYVGLNIFVSQKIKSLLSEEVGNGNIAYANYHFNWLSASFKLDSVTFIADENVISASSIKVNKLNYSDYVFDGVLSVDAIQINYPEVSLWKTTAKKQDSLPKNNGNENQMIKIGQIKLKQGNLSYSIDSTEVLTLQKYDVQFDDVVIDVENKSNKIPFSYQTIEVNGGKLNYILSSLQTLTLDSLMIDEKAIDIHQLQIKPNYSKANYVKVLAHEMDLMDISFHRVNFSDYRFDTQEKIGFSASLLSMDSIQADIHRNKLVADDLTKKKMYSQMLRDLPFDLSIDTLKLSQVDLTYEEVQEKTGETGSIFFKEMEVEAHHISNHPAGNDDFAETKFDIKTQFMGKSPLSVQWRFHVNNPDDSFRITGAGHNISPQQLNSFFVPAFNMKAEGDPIQDLYFDFYGNKYTANGNFKMVYDNVKIKVLKNDNKKSVNKLVTFVANLFVKSENKARENDVEVEKVERDPTKSFWNYFWNCIMEGLKKTVI
;
A
#
# COMPACT_ATOMS: atom_id res chain seq x y z
N MET A 1 2.69 -7.88 1.78
CA MET A 1 1.71 -8.48 0.87
C MET A 1 0.68 -9.37 1.56
N ARG A 2 1.02 -10.41 2.33
CA ARG A 2 0.05 -11.19 3.12
C ARG A 2 -0.81 -10.35 4.10
N LYS A 3 -0.40 -9.15 4.47
CA LYS A 3 -1.08 -8.29 5.47
C LYS A 3 -2.20 -7.44 4.88
N VAL A 4 -2.08 -6.96 3.63
CA VAL A 4 -3.17 -6.22 2.93
C VAL A 4 -4.37 -7.13 2.67
N TRP A 5 -4.11 -8.40 2.36
CA TRP A 5 -5.13 -9.46 2.28
C TRP A 5 -5.93 -9.61 3.57
N ARG A 6 -5.30 -9.37 4.73
CA ARG A 6 -5.98 -9.47 6.03
C ARG A 6 -6.94 -8.30 6.27
N ILE A 7 -6.62 -7.10 5.77
CA ILE A 7 -7.56 -5.95 5.87
C ILE A 7 -8.77 -6.18 4.98
N LEU A 8 -8.55 -6.65 3.75
CA LEU A 8 -9.65 -7.03 2.84
C LEU A 8 -10.49 -8.17 3.44
N LEU A 9 -9.84 -9.16 4.07
CA LEU A 9 -10.51 -10.25 4.78
C LEU A 9 -11.29 -9.78 6.02
N ILE A 10 -10.84 -8.74 6.71
CA ILE A 10 -11.56 -8.17 7.87
C ILE A 10 -12.77 -7.36 7.39
N PHE A 11 -12.64 -6.60 6.31
CA PHE A 11 -13.76 -5.92 5.66
C PHE A 11 -14.78 -6.94 5.13
N ILE A 12 -14.31 -8.02 4.51
CA ILE A 12 -15.11 -9.19 4.12
C ILE A 12 -15.70 -9.89 5.36
N ALA A 13 -15.00 -9.91 6.49
CA ALA A 13 -15.52 -10.52 7.72
C ALA A 13 -16.64 -9.69 8.36
N VAL A 14 -16.61 -8.36 8.27
CA VAL A 14 -17.75 -7.51 8.67
C VAL A 14 -18.96 -7.78 7.76
N ILE A 15 -18.73 -7.96 6.47
CA ILE A 15 -19.73 -8.36 5.49
C ILE A 15 -20.17 -9.82 5.73
N ALA A 16 -19.24 -10.75 5.98
CA ALA A 16 -19.54 -12.14 6.33
C ALA A 16 -20.25 -12.27 7.69
N LEU A 17 -20.06 -11.32 8.60
CA LEU A 17 -20.78 -11.27 9.87
C LEU A 17 -22.22 -10.77 9.69
N GLY A 18 -22.47 -9.84 8.76
CA GLY A 18 -23.80 -9.56 8.25
C GLY A 18 -24.44 -10.83 7.66
N TYR A 19 -23.66 -11.63 6.90
CA TYR A 19 -24.07 -12.90 6.34
C TYR A 19 -24.28 -13.99 7.39
N VAL A 20 -23.39 -14.15 8.36
CA VAL A 20 -23.57 -15.11 9.47
C VAL A 20 -24.76 -14.68 10.32
N GLY A 21 -24.89 -13.40 10.66
CA GLY A 21 -26.07 -12.85 11.34
C GLY A 21 -27.36 -13.10 10.54
N LEU A 22 -27.32 -12.92 9.22
CA LEU A 22 -28.44 -13.17 8.32
C LEU A 22 -28.75 -14.66 8.11
N ASN A 23 -27.73 -15.50 7.90
CA ASN A 23 -27.91 -16.94 7.75
C ASN A 23 -28.45 -17.58 9.04
N ILE A 24 -27.97 -17.12 10.17
CA ILE A 24 -28.48 -17.48 11.51
C ILE A 24 -29.94 -17.04 11.62
N PHE A 25 -30.26 -15.83 11.20
CA PHE A 25 -31.54 -15.22 11.33
C PHE A 25 -32.63 -15.88 10.45
N VAL A 26 -32.26 -16.32 9.28
CA VAL A 26 -33.15 -16.82 8.24
C VAL A 26 -33.30 -18.34 8.22
N SER A 27 -32.22 -19.08 8.49
CA SER A 27 -32.22 -20.54 8.42
C SER A 27 -33.02 -21.22 9.52
N GLN A 28 -33.36 -20.51 10.57
CA GLN A 28 -34.16 -21.00 11.65
C GLN A 28 -35.42 -20.13 11.78
N LYS A 29 -36.61 -20.71 11.64
CA LYS A 29 -37.89 -20.01 11.89
C LYS A 29 -37.74 -19.11 13.11
N ILE A 30 -38.32 -17.90 13.07
CA ILE A 30 -38.24 -16.86 14.14
C ILE A 30 -38.27 -17.42 15.58
N LYS A 31 -38.97 -18.52 15.82
CA LYS A 31 -39.01 -19.19 17.12
C LYS A 31 -37.73 -19.94 17.50
N SER A 32 -36.96 -20.45 16.57
CA SER A 32 -35.72 -21.14 16.83
C SER A 32 -34.48 -20.20 16.87
N LEU A 33 -34.63 -18.98 16.29
CA LEU A 33 -33.63 -17.88 16.42
C LEU A 33 -33.50 -17.36 17.87
N LEU A 34 -34.58 -17.57 18.65
CA LEU A 34 -34.63 -17.16 20.05
C LEU A 34 -34.16 -18.26 20.99
N SER A 35 -33.79 -19.43 20.49
CA SER A 35 -33.24 -20.54 21.27
C SER A 35 -31.70 -20.54 21.25
N GLU A 36 -31.09 -20.91 22.34
CA GLU A 36 -29.78 -20.65 22.87
C GLU A 36 -28.54 -20.94 21.98
N GLU A 37 -28.67 -21.63 20.84
CA GLU A 37 -27.48 -21.99 20.01
C GLU A 37 -27.74 -21.75 18.54
N VAL A 38 -26.87 -20.94 17.92
CA VAL A 38 -26.88 -20.69 16.47
C VAL A 38 -25.48 -20.95 15.90
N GLY A 39 -25.36 -22.04 15.17
CA GLY A 39 -24.05 -22.51 14.72
C GLY A 39 -23.15 -22.89 15.90
N ASN A 40 -21.91 -22.39 15.93
CA ASN A 40 -20.98 -22.54 17.06
C ASN A 40 -21.03 -21.34 18.02
N GLY A 41 -22.06 -20.48 17.97
CA GLY A 41 -22.14 -19.27 18.78
C GLY A 41 -23.45 -19.08 19.50
N ASN A 42 -23.43 -18.29 20.56
CA ASN A 42 -24.57 -17.96 21.40
C ASN A 42 -25.08 -16.55 21.09
N ILE A 43 -26.39 -16.40 20.90
CA ILE A 43 -27.08 -15.10 20.76
C ILE A 43 -27.82 -14.78 22.06
N ALA A 44 -27.55 -13.56 22.56
CA ALA A 44 -28.32 -12.97 23.66
C ALA A 44 -28.94 -11.63 23.21
N TYR A 45 -30.09 -11.31 23.69
CA TYR A 45 -30.75 -10.02 23.49
C TYR A 45 -31.62 -9.65 24.72
N ALA A 46 -31.81 -8.35 24.92
CA ALA A 46 -32.60 -7.89 26.07
C ALA A 46 -34.11 -7.90 25.80
N ASN A 47 -34.52 -7.37 24.65
CA ASN A 47 -35.95 -7.23 24.31
C ASN A 47 -36.19 -7.63 22.84
N TYR A 48 -37.37 -8.15 22.59
CA TYR A 48 -37.89 -8.49 21.27
C TYR A 48 -39.22 -7.80 21.05
N HIS A 49 -39.34 -7.06 19.95
CA HIS A 49 -40.55 -6.38 19.54
C HIS A 49 -40.96 -6.84 18.13
N PHE A 50 -42.12 -7.41 17.98
CA PHE A 50 -42.65 -7.82 16.69
C PHE A 50 -43.92 -7.03 16.37
N ASN A 51 -44.00 -6.50 15.14
CA ASN A 51 -45.19 -5.83 14.61
C ASN A 51 -45.73 -6.64 13.43
N TRP A 52 -46.83 -7.34 13.66
CA TRP A 52 -47.44 -8.21 12.67
C TRP A 52 -48.06 -7.45 11.49
N LEU A 53 -48.54 -6.21 11.69
CA LEU A 53 -49.12 -5.38 10.62
C LEU A 53 -48.08 -4.92 9.60
N SER A 54 -46.88 -4.61 10.03
CA SER A 54 -45.77 -4.18 9.17
C SER A 54 -44.82 -5.33 8.85
N ALA A 55 -45.06 -6.54 9.32
CA ALA A 55 -44.16 -7.69 9.22
C ALA A 55 -42.74 -7.34 9.59
N SER A 56 -42.54 -6.54 10.64
CA SER A 56 -41.25 -6.04 11.08
C SER A 56 -40.94 -6.47 12.50
N PHE A 57 -39.65 -6.62 12.81
CA PHE A 57 -39.24 -6.87 14.18
C PHE A 57 -37.98 -6.11 14.55
N LYS A 58 -37.79 -5.96 15.86
CA LYS A 58 -36.63 -5.29 16.44
C LYS A 58 -36.12 -6.11 17.62
N LEU A 59 -34.82 -6.29 17.68
CA LEU A 59 -34.08 -6.79 18.82
C LEU A 59 -33.30 -5.65 19.45
N ASP A 60 -33.29 -5.54 20.78
CA ASP A 60 -32.50 -4.57 21.51
C ASP A 60 -31.38 -5.26 22.30
N SER A 61 -30.22 -4.62 22.38
CA SER A 61 -29.00 -5.07 23.08
C SER A 61 -28.61 -6.50 22.67
N VAL A 62 -28.35 -6.67 21.39
CA VAL A 62 -27.99 -7.96 20.82
C VAL A 62 -26.50 -8.21 21.02
N THR A 63 -26.15 -9.42 21.46
CA THR A 63 -24.77 -9.88 21.56
C THR A 63 -24.67 -11.27 20.96
N PHE A 64 -23.71 -11.48 20.08
CA PHE A 64 -23.36 -12.77 19.50
C PHE A 64 -21.92 -13.10 19.88
N ILE A 65 -21.68 -14.30 20.40
CA ILE A 65 -20.35 -14.78 20.80
C ILE A 65 -20.11 -16.10 20.09
N ALA A 66 -19.06 -16.15 19.30
CA ALA A 66 -18.58 -17.37 18.63
C ALA A 66 -17.08 -17.51 18.83
N ASP A 67 -16.66 -18.57 19.51
CA ASP A 67 -15.28 -18.77 19.98
C ASP A 67 -14.81 -17.55 20.81
N GLU A 68 -13.76 -16.85 20.32
CA GLU A 68 -13.23 -15.65 20.93
C GLU A 68 -13.82 -14.35 20.32
N ASN A 69 -14.64 -14.48 19.26
CA ASN A 69 -15.21 -13.33 18.56
C ASN A 69 -16.49 -12.85 19.23
N VAL A 70 -16.62 -11.55 19.42
CA VAL A 70 -17.77 -10.90 20.03
C VAL A 70 -18.32 -9.87 19.07
N ILE A 71 -19.62 -9.96 18.79
CA ILE A 71 -20.35 -8.99 18.01
C ILE A 71 -21.53 -8.53 18.84
N SER A 72 -21.64 -7.23 19.03
CA SER A 72 -22.81 -6.67 19.70
C SER A 72 -23.40 -5.52 18.91
N ALA A 73 -24.67 -5.21 19.17
CA ALA A 73 -25.36 -4.07 18.59
C ALA A 73 -26.39 -3.53 19.58
N SER A 74 -26.56 -2.21 19.62
CA SER A 74 -27.62 -1.62 20.45
C SER A 74 -29.00 -2.03 19.98
N SER A 75 -29.19 -2.18 18.67
CA SER A 75 -30.42 -2.75 18.11
C SER A 75 -30.24 -3.28 16.70
N ILE A 76 -30.99 -4.32 16.36
CA ILE A 76 -31.16 -4.84 15.01
C ILE A 76 -32.65 -4.70 14.65
N LYS A 77 -32.96 -4.02 13.55
CA LYS A 77 -34.29 -3.79 13.05
C LYS A 77 -34.42 -4.40 11.65
N VAL A 78 -35.44 -5.26 11.47
CA VAL A 78 -35.80 -5.87 10.20
C VAL A 78 -37.14 -5.33 9.78
N ASN A 79 -37.22 -4.75 8.59
CA ASN A 79 -38.43 -4.13 8.07
C ASN A 79 -39.02 -4.96 6.94
N LYS A 80 -40.30 -5.16 6.99
CA LYS A 80 -41.16 -5.81 5.98
C LYS A 80 -40.57 -7.13 5.46
N LEU A 81 -40.85 -8.21 6.18
CA LEU A 81 -40.71 -9.56 5.66
C LEU A 81 -41.79 -9.78 4.57
N ASN A 82 -41.35 -10.12 3.36
CA ASN A 82 -42.29 -10.41 2.28
C ASN A 82 -42.69 -11.87 2.30
N TYR A 83 -43.86 -12.13 2.90
CA TYR A 83 -44.40 -13.49 3.04
C TYR A 83 -44.81 -14.10 1.68
N SER A 84 -45.19 -13.28 0.67
CA SER A 84 -45.61 -13.79 -0.62
C SER A 84 -44.46 -14.47 -1.36
N ASP A 85 -43.29 -13.84 -1.41
CA ASP A 85 -42.08 -14.39 -2.05
C ASP A 85 -41.66 -15.73 -1.42
N TYR A 86 -41.83 -15.83 -0.07
CA TYR A 86 -41.54 -17.08 0.63
C TYR A 86 -42.50 -18.21 0.29
N VAL A 87 -43.83 -17.88 0.24
CA VAL A 87 -44.89 -18.88 0.03
C VAL A 87 -44.92 -19.35 -1.43
N PHE A 88 -44.72 -18.45 -2.39
CA PHE A 88 -44.88 -18.77 -3.82
C PHE A 88 -43.59 -19.14 -4.50
N ASP A 89 -42.46 -18.51 -4.09
CA ASP A 89 -41.18 -18.65 -4.77
C ASP A 89 -40.08 -19.33 -3.92
N GLY A 90 -40.36 -19.60 -2.63
CA GLY A 90 -39.37 -20.14 -1.70
C GLY A 90 -38.22 -19.18 -1.38
N VAL A 91 -38.37 -17.91 -1.76
CA VAL A 91 -37.35 -16.86 -1.58
C VAL A 91 -37.65 -16.03 -0.35
N LEU A 92 -36.69 -15.91 0.55
CA LEU A 92 -36.86 -15.01 1.68
C LEU A 92 -36.48 -13.58 1.28
N SER A 93 -37.45 -12.70 1.23
CA SER A 93 -37.26 -11.29 0.87
C SER A 93 -37.54 -10.38 2.06
N VAL A 94 -36.65 -9.40 2.26
CA VAL A 94 -36.70 -8.38 3.31
C VAL A 94 -36.44 -7.01 2.70
N ASP A 95 -37.25 -6.00 3.01
CA ASP A 95 -37.04 -4.64 2.47
C ASP A 95 -35.75 -4.02 3.02
N ALA A 96 -35.55 -4.07 4.34
CA ALA A 96 -34.34 -3.48 4.94
C ALA A 96 -33.97 -4.13 6.27
N ILE A 97 -32.65 -4.18 6.50
CA ILE A 97 -32.05 -4.52 7.79
C ILE A 97 -31.20 -3.33 8.24
N GLN A 98 -31.48 -2.84 9.46
CA GLN A 98 -30.69 -1.78 10.08
C GLN A 98 -30.08 -2.27 11.38
N ILE A 99 -28.78 -2.12 11.54
CA ILE A 99 -28.00 -2.46 12.72
C ILE A 99 -27.40 -1.17 13.26
N ASN A 100 -27.74 -0.82 14.49
CA ASN A 100 -27.28 0.41 15.12
C ASN A 100 -26.19 0.12 16.14
N TYR A 101 -25.13 0.91 16.10
CA TYR A 101 -23.96 0.82 16.97
C TYR A 101 -23.41 -0.62 17.03
N PRO A 102 -23.08 -1.22 15.87
CA PRO A 102 -22.43 -2.52 15.89
C PRO A 102 -21.00 -2.37 16.46
N GLU A 103 -20.71 -3.18 17.48
CA GLU A 103 -19.36 -3.35 18.03
C GLU A 103 -18.86 -4.73 17.61
N VAL A 104 -17.80 -4.78 16.80
CA VAL A 104 -17.25 -6.02 16.28
C VAL A 104 -15.85 -6.21 16.81
N SER A 105 -15.64 -7.24 17.64
CA SER A 105 -14.34 -7.61 18.18
C SER A 105 -13.95 -8.99 17.66
N LEU A 106 -12.93 -9.03 16.81
CA LEU A 106 -12.42 -10.25 16.20
C LEU A 106 -11.06 -10.60 16.80
N TRP A 107 -10.87 -11.88 17.11
CA TRP A 107 -9.66 -12.40 17.69
C TRP A 107 -9.11 -13.54 16.84
N LYS A 108 -7.80 -13.58 16.68
CA LYS A 108 -7.07 -14.66 16.04
C LYS A 108 -5.94 -15.13 16.93
N THR A 109 -6.00 -16.39 17.33
CA THR A 109 -4.91 -17.06 18.06
C THR A 109 -3.97 -17.73 17.07
N THR A 110 -2.65 -17.50 17.19
CA THR A 110 -1.64 -18.13 16.32
C THR A 110 -1.35 -19.58 16.70
N ALA A 111 -1.75 -20.03 17.90
CA ALA A 111 -1.69 -21.44 18.28
C ALA A 111 -2.59 -22.26 17.35
N LYS A 112 -2.01 -23.30 16.70
CA LYS A 112 -2.71 -24.17 15.75
C LYS A 112 -3.92 -24.84 16.41
N LYS A 113 -5.10 -24.25 16.27
CA LYS A 113 -6.34 -25.02 16.29
C LYS A 113 -6.53 -25.60 14.90
N GLN A 114 -6.75 -26.88 14.84
CA GLN A 114 -7.10 -27.61 13.62
C GLN A 114 -8.42 -27.04 13.13
N ASP A 115 -8.43 -26.39 11.96
CA ASP A 115 -9.65 -25.88 11.32
C ASP A 115 -10.59 -27.05 11.03
N SER A 116 -11.47 -27.34 11.96
CA SER A 116 -12.66 -28.11 11.67
C SER A 116 -13.65 -27.14 11.00
N LEU A 117 -13.72 -27.18 9.68
CA LEU A 117 -14.79 -26.52 8.94
C LEU A 117 -16.13 -26.95 9.55
N PRO A 118 -17.02 -26.02 9.93
CA PRO A 118 -18.32 -26.37 10.44
C PRO A 118 -19.03 -27.21 9.37
N LYS A 119 -19.45 -28.43 9.73
CA LYS A 119 -20.33 -29.22 8.89
C LYS A 119 -21.66 -28.47 8.82
N ASN A 120 -21.91 -27.88 7.66
CA ASN A 120 -23.19 -27.26 7.36
C ASN A 120 -24.23 -28.40 7.21
N ASN A 121 -25.02 -28.65 8.24
CA ASN A 121 -26.17 -29.56 8.22
C ASN A 121 -27.45 -28.85 7.82
N GLY A 122 -27.36 -27.71 7.12
CA GLY A 122 -28.51 -26.97 6.63
C GLY A 122 -29.10 -27.60 5.36
N ASN A 123 -30.26 -28.19 5.47
CA ASN A 123 -31.10 -28.53 4.35
C ASN A 123 -31.68 -27.24 3.73
N GLU A 124 -31.77 -27.30 2.39
CA GLU A 124 -32.58 -26.47 1.49
C GLU A 124 -31.91 -25.19 0.94
N ASN A 125 -31.95 -25.17 -0.38
CA ASN A 125 -31.63 -24.12 -1.33
C ASN A 125 -32.45 -22.86 -1.00
N GLN A 126 -31.92 -21.94 -0.24
CA GLN A 126 -32.64 -20.74 0.14
C GLN A 126 -31.89 -19.50 -0.36
N MET A 127 -32.49 -18.86 -1.37
CA MET A 127 -32.04 -17.53 -1.82
C MET A 127 -32.63 -16.48 -0.87
N ILE A 128 -31.81 -15.55 -0.44
CA ILE A 128 -32.22 -14.45 0.42
C ILE A 128 -31.99 -13.14 -0.34
N LYS A 129 -33.05 -12.32 -0.40
CA LYS A 129 -33.02 -10.99 -1.00
C LYS A 129 -33.27 -9.93 0.06
N ILE A 130 -32.40 -8.93 0.11
CA ILE A 130 -32.51 -7.82 1.06
C ILE A 130 -32.35 -6.52 0.26
N GLY A 131 -33.44 -5.72 0.22
CA GLY A 131 -33.41 -4.47 -0.51
C GLY A 131 -32.33 -3.51 0.01
N GLN A 132 -32.16 -3.45 1.35
CA GLN A 132 -31.13 -2.58 1.93
C GLN A 132 -30.57 -3.12 3.24
N ILE A 133 -29.26 -3.09 3.42
CA ILE A 133 -28.57 -3.33 4.70
C ILE A 133 -27.87 -2.05 5.13
N LYS A 134 -28.19 -1.58 6.36
CA LYS A 134 -27.54 -0.41 6.97
C LYS A 134 -26.89 -0.76 8.29
N LEU A 135 -25.59 -0.50 8.39
CA LEU A 135 -24.82 -0.47 9.63
C LEU A 135 -24.59 1.00 10.01
N LYS A 136 -24.93 1.41 11.22
CA LYS A 136 -24.81 2.80 11.65
C LYS A 136 -23.94 2.95 12.88
N GLN A 137 -22.94 3.84 12.80
CA GLN A 137 -22.06 4.20 13.92
C GLN A 137 -21.33 2.98 14.51
N GLY A 138 -20.83 2.09 13.63
CA GLY A 138 -20.15 0.88 14.03
C GLY A 138 -18.70 1.11 14.46
N ASN A 139 -18.18 0.20 15.29
CA ASN A 139 -16.78 0.11 15.62
C ASN A 139 -16.29 -1.32 15.34
N LEU A 140 -15.05 -1.43 14.85
CA LEU A 140 -14.40 -2.71 14.58
C LEU A 140 -13.05 -2.74 15.26
N SER A 141 -12.75 -3.81 15.96
CA SER A 141 -11.41 -4.14 16.43
C SER A 141 -11.01 -5.55 15.97
N TYR A 142 -9.73 -5.71 15.64
CA TYR A 142 -9.14 -7.01 15.32
C TYR A 142 -7.84 -7.18 16.07
N SER A 143 -7.73 -8.28 16.80
CA SER A 143 -6.57 -8.61 17.63
C SER A 143 -5.93 -9.93 17.19
N ILE A 144 -4.61 -10.01 17.29
CA ILE A 144 -3.83 -11.23 17.11
C ILE A 144 -3.07 -11.48 18.41
N ASP A 145 -3.27 -12.65 19.05
CA ASP A 145 -2.59 -13.03 20.30
C ASP A 145 -2.62 -11.90 21.35
N SER A 146 -3.77 -11.34 21.62
CA SER A 146 -3.99 -10.25 22.59
C SER A 146 -3.41 -8.87 22.17
N THR A 147 -2.85 -8.73 20.98
CA THR A 147 -2.42 -7.44 20.44
C THR A 147 -3.49 -6.91 19.48
N GLU A 148 -4.06 -5.75 19.78
CA GLU A 148 -4.98 -5.08 18.87
C GLU A 148 -4.19 -4.58 17.65
N VAL A 149 -4.51 -5.13 16.48
CA VAL A 149 -3.77 -4.88 15.23
C VAL A 149 -4.48 -3.88 14.36
N LEU A 150 -5.83 -3.86 14.40
CA LEU A 150 -6.65 -2.95 13.61
C LEU A 150 -7.83 -2.44 14.42
N THR A 151 -8.08 -1.15 14.32
CA THR A 151 -9.33 -0.52 14.76
C THR A 151 -9.90 0.35 13.66
N LEU A 152 -11.23 0.33 13.50
CA LEU A 152 -11.99 1.26 12.68
C LEU A 152 -13.16 1.78 13.51
N GLN A 153 -13.25 3.10 13.64
CA GLN A 153 -14.22 3.75 14.50
C GLN A 153 -15.27 4.51 13.69
N LYS A 154 -16.49 4.49 14.20
CA LYS A 154 -17.63 5.27 13.66
C LYS A 154 -17.85 5.06 12.16
N TYR A 155 -17.93 3.79 11.74
CA TYR A 155 -18.27 3.51 10.36
C TYR A 155 -19.80 3.41 10.17
N ASP A 156 -20.24 3.93 9.04
CA ASP A 156 -21.55 3.68 8.46
C ASP A 156 -21.37 2.90 7.16
N VAL A 157 -22.17 1.86 6.95
CA VAL A 157 -22.13 1.06 5.72
C VAL A 157 -23.55 0.84 5.24
N GLN A 158 -23.78 1.04 3.95
CA GLN A 158 -25.03 0.71 3.28
C GLN A 158 -24.74 -0.19 2.08
N PHE A 159 -25.52 -1.24 1.95
CA PHE A 159 -25.60 -2.05 0.75
C PHE A 159 -27.04 -2.01 0.24
N ASP A 160 -27.22 -1.90 -1.07
CA ASP A 160 -28.51 -1.98 -1.69
C ASP A 160 -28.60 -3.22 -2.59
N ASP A 161 -29.81 -3.81 -2.67
CA ASP A 161 -30.13 -4.99 -3.46
C ASP A 161 -29.18 -6.17 -3.24
N VAL A 162 -29.06 -6.58 -1.97
CA VAL A 162 -28.21 -7.70 -1.56
C VAL A 162 -28.89 -9.03 -1.87
N VAL A 163 -28.21 -9.90 -2.58
CA VAL A 163 -28.63 -11.28 -2.85
C VAL A 163 -27.61 -12.24 -2.26
N ILE A 164 -28.07 -13.10 -1.37
CA ILE A 164 -27.30 -14.17 -0.76
C ILE A 164 -27.72 -15.48 -1.39
N ASP A 165 -26.80 -16.13 -2.09
CA ASP A 165 -27.00 -17.44 -2.70
C ASP A 165 -26.12 -18.45 -1.96
N VAL A 166 -26.75 -19.24 -1.11
CA VAL A 166 -26.06 -20.24 -0.27
C VAL A 166 -25.50 -21.40 -1.09
N GLU A 167 -26.02 -21.63 -2.31
CA GLU A 167 -25.57 -22.72 -3.17
C GLU A 167 -24.33 -22.40 -4.00
N ASN A 168 -24.09 -21.14 -4.27
CA ASN A 168 -23.00 -20.73 -5.13
C ASN A 168 -21.64 -20.84 -4.41
N LYS A 169 -21.18 -22.08 -4.21
CA LYS A 169 -19.90 -22.41 -3.59
C LYS A 169 -18.68 -21.97 -4.42
N SER A 170 -18.88 -21.55 -5.67
CA SER A 170 -17.82 -21.08 -6.55
C SER A 170 -17.38 -19.64 -6.23
N ASN A 171 -18.27 -18.84 -5.66
CA ASN A 171 -17.96 -17.48 -5.29
C ASN A 171 -17.22 -17.43 -3.94
N LYS A 172 -16.06 -16.76 -3.89
CA LYS A 172 -15.32 -16.53 -2.65
C LYS A 172 -16.08 -15.68 -1.64
N ILE A 173 -17.03 -14.88 -2.13
CA ILE A 173 -17.99 -14.09 -1.33
C ILE A 173 -19.37 -14.61 -1.65
N PRO A 174 -20.12 -15.14 -0.68
CA PRO A 174 -21.40 -15.82 -0.92
C PRO A 174 -22.60 -14.86 -1.08
N PHE A 175 -22.35 -13.61 -1.42
CA PHE A 175 -23.41 -12.63 -1.69
C PHE A 175 -22.97 -11.66 -2.81
N SER A 176 -23.98 -11.07 -3.46
CA SER A 176 -23.84 -9.97 -4.41
C SER A 176 -24.66 -8.77 -3.93
N TYR A 177 -24.32 -7.59 -4.40
CA TYR A 177 -25.04 -6.34 -4.12
C TYR A 177 -24.99 -5.46 -5.37
N GLN A 178 -25.94 -4.52 -5.48
CA GLN A 178 -25.95 -3.56 -6.57
C GLN A 178 -25.07 -2.36 -6.26
N THR A 179 -25.24 -1.76 -5.08
CA THR A 179 -24.46 -0.60 -4.66
C THR A 179 -23.90 -0.76 -3.25
N ILE A 180 -22.79 -0.07 -2.99
CA ILE A 180 -22.18 0.02 -1.68
C ILE A 180 -21.83 1.47 -1.36
N GLU A 181 -22.18 1.92 -0.14
CA GLU A 181 -21.70 3.19 0.41
C GLU A 181 -21.04 2.92 1.77
N VAL A 182 -19.84 3.46 1.95
CA VAL A 182 -19.12 3.39 3.22
C VAL A 182 -18.67 4.78 3.64
N ASN A 183 -18.97 5.15 4.87
CA ASN A 183 -18.39 6.31 5.53
C ASN A 183 -17.71 5.81 6.80
N GLY A 184 -16.38 5.73 6.76
CA GLY A 184 -15.54 5.29 7.87
C GLY A 184 -14.86 6.47 8.54
N GLY A 185 -14.79 6.46 9.86
CA GLY A 185 -13.99 7.39 10.65
C GLY A 185 -12.53 6.93 10.76
N LYS A 186 -11.94 7.14 11.93
CA LYS A 186 -10.53 6.84 12.14
C LYS A 186 -10.23 5.35 12.05
N LEU A 187 -9.21 5.02 11.23
CA LEU A 187 -8.61 3.71 11.19
C LEU A 187 -7.19 3.76 11.73
N ASN A 188 -6.84 2.75 12.51
CA ASN A 188 -5.48 2.50 12.96
C ASN A 188 -5.12 1.03 12.64
N TYR A 189 -3.97 0.80 12.00
CA TYR A 189 -3.50 -0.52 11.63
C TYR A 189 -1.99 -0.67 11.84
N ILE A 190 -1.59 -1.64 12.63
CA ILE A 190 -0.19 -1.99 12.87
C ILE A 190 0.37 -2.70 11.64
N LEU A 191 1.14 -1.99 10.80
CA LEU A 191 1.79 -2.56 9.62
C LEU A 191 2.91 -3.54 10.00
N SER A 192 3.70 -3.17 11.01
CA SER A 192 4.83 -3.93 11.54
C SER A 192 5.16 -3.46 12.95
N SER A 193 6.14 -4.08 13.58
CA SER A 193 6.69 -3.57 14.85
C SER A 193 7.26 -2.14 14.75
N LEU A 194 7.65 -1.72 13.53
CA LEU A 194 8.26 -0.42 13.29
C LEU A 194 7.27 0.68 12.86
N GLN A 195 6.10 0.31 12.32
CA GLN A 195 5.25 1.25 11.60
C GLN A 195 3.77 0.98 11.81
N THR A 196 3.01 2.04 11.93
CA THR A 196 1.55 2.06 12.04
C THR A 196 0.97 2.88 10.89
N LEU A 197 -0.08 2.38 10.26
CA LEU A 197 -0.90 3.10 9.30
C LEU A 197 -2.11 3.68 10.01
N THR A 198 -2.39 4.96 9.76
CA THR A 198 -3.61 5.63 10.24
C THR A 198 -4.28 6.37 9.11
N LEU A 199 -5.58 6.58 9.21
CA LEU A 199 -6.32 7.53 8.39
C LEU A 199 -7.43 8.18 9.23
N ASP A 200 -7.86 9.37 8.83
CA ASP A 200 -8.92 10.10 9.54
C ASP A 200 -10.31 9.76 9.02
N SER A 201 -10.45 9.53 7.71
CA SER A 201 -11.72 9.11 7.11
C SER A 201 -11.53 8.33 5.82
N LEU A 202 -12.49 7.45 5.57
CA LEU A 202 -12.63 6.64 4.36
C LEU A 202 -14.06 6.80 3.85
N MET A 203 -14.22 7.17 2.58
CA MET A 203 -15.50 7.17 1.90
C MET A 203 -15.42 6.24 0.68
N ILE A 204 -16.43 5.41 0.51
CA ILE A 204 -16.57 4.53 -0.65
C ILE A 204 -17.97 4.70 -1.18
N ASP A 205 -18.11 4.99 -2.46
CA ASP A 205 -19.36 4.98 -3.19
C ASP A 205 -19.21 4.13 -4.47
N GLU A 206 -20.19 4.14 -5.35
CA GLU A 206 -20.19 3.35 -6.60
C GLU A 206 -19.03 3.70 -7.55
N LYS A 207 -18.47 4.90 -7.46
CA LYS A 207 -17.50 5.44 -8.42
C LYS A 207 -16.13 5.70 -7.85
N ALA A 208 -16.06 5.95 -6.54
CA ALA A 208 -14.84 6.40 -5.93
C ALA A 208 -14.56 5.77 -4.56
N ILE A 209 -13.28 5.64 -4.25
CA ILE A 209 -12.76 5.42 -2.92
C ILE A 209 -11.94 6.63 -2.55
N ASP A 210 -12.33 7.33 -1.49
CA ASP A 210 -11.69 8.56 -1.03
C ASP A 210 -11.15 8.37 0.39
N ILE A 211 -9.87 8.61 0.58
CA ILE A 211 -9.18 8.45 1.85
C ILE A 211 -8.53 9.77 2.23
N HIS A 212 -8.79 10.26 3.44
CA HIS A 212 -8.22 11.50 3.94
C HIS A 212 -7.23 11.26 5.06
N GLN A 213 -6.13 12.03 5.05
CA GLN A 213 -5.07 12.03 6.06
C GLN A 213 -4.50 10.62 6.30
N LEU A 214 -4.21 9.91 5.19
CA LEU A 214 -3.52 8.63 5.27
C LEU A 214 -2.07 8.86 5.73
N GLN A 215 -1.64 8.14 6.76
CA GLN A 215 -0.29 8.27 7.32
C GLN A 215 0.32 6.90 7.59
N ILE A 216 1.60 6.77 7.28
CA ILE A 216 2.44 5.67 7.72
C ILE A 216 3.45 6.26 8.70
N LYS A 217 3.23 6.03 10.00
CA LYS A 217 4.04 6.61 11.07
C LYS A 217 5.01 5.61 11.66
N PRO A 218 6.25 6.05 11.98
CA PRO A 218 7.18 5.22 12.71
C PRO A 218 6.75 5.06 14.18
N ASN A 219 6.89 3.84 14.72
CA ASN A 219 6.61 3.55 16.12
C ASN A 219 7.79 3.92 17.03
N TYR A 220 8.94 4.25 16.45
CA TYR A 220 10.17 4.60 17.16
C TYR A 220 10.78 5.88 16.60
N SER A 221 11.51 6.62 17.41
CA SER A 221 12.36 7.71 16.93
C SER A 221 13.56 7.18 16.15
N LYS A 222 14.17 8.00 15.27
CA LYS A 222 15.39 7.66 14.52
C LYS A 222 16.53 7.13 15.40
N ALA A 223 16.63 7.57 16.66
CA ALA A 223 17.66 7.12 17.60
C ALA A 223 17.34 5.74 18.25
N ASN A 224 16.08 5.35 18.29
CA ASN A 224 15.65 4.15 19.01
C ASN A 224 15.32 2.97 18.09
N TYR A 225 14.89 3.20 16.84
CA TYR A 225 14.50 2.09 15.97
C TYR A 225 15.66 1.14 15.68
N VAL A 226 16.89 1.64 15.60
CA VAL A 226 18.09 0.84 15.37
C VAL A 226 18.33 -0.22 16.45
N LYS A 227 17.84 0.03 17.67
CA LYS A 227 18.01 -0.88 18.82
C LYS A 227 17.14 -2.14 18.72
N VAL A 228 16.09 -2.09 17.87
CA VAL A 228 15.14 -3.19 17.68
C VAL A 228 15.32 -3.89 16.33
N LEU A 229 16.29 -3.44 15.51
CA LEU A 229 16.58 -4.05 14.21
C LEU A 229 17.61 -5.16 14.32
N ALA A 230 17.33 -6.30 13.69
CA ALA A 230 18.32 -7.34 13.42
C ALA A 230 19.14 -7.04 12.15
N HIS A 231 18.52 -6.41 11.16
CA HIS A 231 19.10 -6.02 9.88
C HIS A 231 18.62 -4.63 9.47
N GLU A 232 19.37 -3.97 8.57
CA GLU A 232 19.00 -2.64 8.07
C GLU A 232 17.58 -2.62 7.46
N MET A 233 16.79 -1.62 7.84
CA MET A 233 15.45 -1.40 7.34
C MET A 233 15.15 0.10 7.32
N ASP A 234 14.37 0.53 6.34
CA ASP A 234 13.94 1.92 6.27
C ASP A 234 12.89 2.23 7.35
N LEU A 235 13.11 3.33 8.06
CA LEU A 235 12.10 3.96 8.89
C LEU A 235 11.39 5.00 8.03
N MET A 236 10.10 4.80 7.79
CA MET A 236 9.29 5.66 6.92
C MET A 236 8.32 6.48 7.76
N ASP A 237 8.26 7.79 7.50
CA ASP A 237 7.22 8.70 7.96
C ASP A 237 6.62 9.33 6.71
N ILE A 238 5.43 8.87 6.33
CA ILE A 238 4.79 9.27 5.07
C ILE A 238 3.37 9.72 5.37
N SER A 239 3.00 10.89 4.87
CA SER A 239 1.63 11.40 4.95
C SER A 239 1.09 11.77 3.58
N PHE A 240 -0.18 11.46 3.37
CA PHE A 240 -0.97 11.80 2.19
C PHE A 240 -2.18 12.62 2.67
N HIS A 241 -2.35 13.80 2.13
CA HIS A 241 -3.53 14.60 2.46
C HIS A 241 -4.80 13.92 1.94
N ARG A 242 -4.76 13.46 0.69
CA ARG A 242 -5.86 12.75 0.05
C ARG A 242 -5.35 11.63 -0.87
N VAL A 243 -6.03 10.50 -0.86
CA VAL A 243 -5.87 9.38 -1.80
C VAL A 243 -7.23 9.07 -2.39
N ASN A 244 -7.36 9.11 -3.70
CA ASN A 244 -8.62 8.86 -4.40
C ASN A 244 -8.44 7.84 -5.52
N PHE A 245 -9.31 6.82 -5.54
CA PHE A 245 -9.48 5.92 -6.67
C PHE A 245 -10.79 6.25 -7.37
N SER A 246 -10.73 6.53 -8.67
CA SER A 246 -11.91 6.84 -9.48
C SER A 246 -12.24 5.67 -10.41
N ASP A 247 -13.54 5.45 -10.64
CA ASP A 247 -14.08 4.39 -11.49
C ASP A 247 -13.49 3.02 -11.16
N TYR A 248 -13.45 2.71 -9.88
CA TYR A 248 -12.89 1.45 -9.40
C TYR A 248 -13.86 0.28 -9.63
N ARG A 249 -13.30 -0.93 -9.69
CA ARG A 249 -14.05 -2.18 -9.75
C ARG A 249 -13.37 -3.25 -8.91
N PHE A 250 -14.18 -4.02 -8.20
CA PHE A 250 -13.76 -5.24 -7.54
C PHE A 250 -14.29 -6.44 -8.31
N ASP A 251 -13.42 -7.36 -8.67
CA ASP A 251 -13.79 -8.68 -9.16
C ASP A 251 -13.49 -9.72 -8.09
N THR A 252 -14.48 -10.56 -7.77
CA THR A 252 -14.38 -11.58 -6.72
C THR A 252 -14.74 -12.97 -7.21
N GLN A 253 -14.99 -13.13 -8.52
CA GLN A 253 -15.49 -14.40 -9.06
C GLN A 253 -14.41 -15.50 -9.06
N GLU A 254 -13.48 -15.47 -10.00
CA GLU A 254 -12.44 -16.50 -10.11
C GLU A 254 -11.18 -16.15 -9.31
N LYS A 255 -10.66 -14.96 -9.55
CA LYS A 255 -9.50 -14.39 -8.85
C LYS A 255 -9.89 -13.00 -8.35
N ILE A 256 -9.43 -12.68 -7.14
CA ILE A 256 -9.68 -11.33 -6.63
C ILE A 256 -8.95 -10.34 -7.53
N GLY A 257 -9.70 -9.38 -8.07
CA GLY A 257 -9.21 -8.31 -8.92
C GLY A 257 -9.60 -6.94 -8.38
N PHE A 258 -8.72 -5.98 -8.58
CA PHE A 258 -8.99 -4.57 -8.34
C PHE A 258 -8.53 -3.75 -9.53
N SER A 259 -9.42 -2.93 -10.06
CA SER A 259 -9.06 -1.97 -11.11
C SER A 259 -9.58 -0.58 -10.80
N ALA A 260 -8.90 0.44 -11.32
CA ALA A 260 -9.35 1.83 -11.28
C ALA A 260 -8.84 2.59 -12.51
N SER A 261 -9.64 3.51 -13.01
CA SER A 261 -9.21 4.37 -14.13
C SER A 261 -8.16 5.39 -13.68
N LEU A 262 -8.29 5.89 -12.47
CA LEU A 262 -7.37 6.86 -11.90
C LEU A 262 -7.13 6.58 -10.41
N LEU A 263 -5.85 6.54 -10.03
CA LEU A 263 -5.40 6.68 -8.65
C LEU A 263 -4.70 8.03 -8.51
N SER A 264 -5.27 8.94 -7.75
CA SER A 264 -4.64 10.21 -7.43
C SER A 264 -4.27 10.30 -5.96
N MET A 265 -3.08 10.83 -5.69
CA MET A 265 -2.59 11.11 -4.35
C MET A 265 -2.04 12.52 -4.32
N ASP A 266 -2.43 13.29 -3.32
CA ASP A 266 -2.14 14.71 -3.25
C ASP A 266 -1.48 15.11 -1.94
N SER A 267 -0.59 16.10 -2.02
CA SER A 267 0.13 16.72 -0.89
C SER A 267 0.82 15.65 -0.03
N ILE A 268 1.85 15.04 -0.63
CA ILE A 268 2.57 13.92 -0.02
C ILE A 268 3.85 14.43 0.64
N GLN A 269 4.02 14.14 1.92
CA GLN A 269 5.29 14.30 2.64
C GLN A 269 5.86 12.92 2.93
N ALA A 270 7.07 12.66 2.49
CA ALA A 270 7.73 11.36 2.65
C ALA A 270 9.15 11.54 3.20
N ASP A 271 9.35 11.16 4.46
CA ASP A 271 10.65 11.13 5.10
C ASP A 271 11.07 9.66 5.29
N ILE A 272 12.16 9.29 4.62
CA ILE A 272 12.71 7.93 4.66
C ILE A 272 14.08 8.01 5.32
N HIS A 273 14.29 7.26 6.39
CA HIS A 273 15.56 7.22 7.11
C HIS A 273 16.10 5.81 7.19
N ARG A 274 17.37 5.64 6.80
CA ARG A 274 18.13 4.39 6.87
C ARG A 274 19.35 4.53 7.75
N ASN A 275 19.67 3.51 8.52
CA ASN A 275 20.90 3.47 9.30
C ASN A 275 21.77 2.29 8.87
N LYS A 276 22.91 2.58 8.22
CA LYS A 276 23.89 1.59 7.74
C LYS A 276 24.88 1.11 8.82
N LEU A 277 24.72 1.54 10.07
CA LEU A 277 25.48 0.97 11.18
C LEU A 277 24.87 -0.36 11.67
N VAL A 278 23.66 -0.69 11.22
CA VAL A 278 23.00 -1.98 11.44
C VAL A 278 23.46 -2.96 10.37
N ALA A 279 23.51 -4.25 10.70
CA ALA A 279 23.91 -5.29 9.76
C ALA A 279 23.06 -5.28 8.47
N ASP A 280 23.69 -5.53 7.33
CA ASP A 280 23.03 -5.58 6.03
C ASP A 280 21.91 -6.63 5.98
N ASP A 281 20.81 -6.30 5.32
CA ASP A 281 19.80 -7.28 4.92
C ASP A 281 20.22 -7.96 3.61
N LEU A 282 20.66 -9.22 3.72
CA LEU A 282 21.12 -10.02 2.58
C LEU A 282 20.00 -10.73 1.82
N THR A 283 18.72 -10.45 2.12
CA THR A 283 17.60 -11.01 1.37
C THR A 283 17.54 -10.42 -0.05
N LYS A 284 17.24 -11.29 -1.02
CA LYS A 284 17.09 -10.83 -2.42
C LYS A 284 15.91 -9.89 -2.56
N LYS A 285 16.15 -8.73 -3.18
CA LYS A 285 15.14 -7.72 -3.48
C LYS A 285 14.64 -7.92 -4.91
N LYS A 286 13.31 -7.94 -5.07
CA LYS A 286 12.67 -8.06 -6.39
C LYS A 286 12.77 -6.73 -7.15
N MET A 287 12.80 -6.80 -8.50
CA MET A 287 12.55 -5.65 -9.35
C MET A 287 11.06 -5.24 -9.25
N TYR A 288 10.72 -4.00 -9.57
CA TYR A 288 9.33 -3.52 -9.45
C TYR A 288 8.37 -4.24 -10.41
N SER A 289 8.82 -4.55 -11.65
CA SER A 289 8.10 -5.41 -12.59
C SER A 289 7.78 -6.78 -11.98
N GLN A 290 8.76 -7.43 -11.35
CA GLN A 290 8.57 -8.69 -10.65
C GLN A 290 7.63 -8.53 -9.45
N MET A 291 7.73 -7.43 -8.68
CA MET A 291 6.83 -7.19 -7.54
C MET A 291 5.38 -7.10 -7.98
N LEU A 292 5.10 -6.40 -9.09
CA LEU A 292 3.76 -6.32 -9.68
C LEU A 292 3.28 -7.68 -10.18
N ARG A 293 4.11 -8.39 -10.96
CA ARG A 293 3.78 -9.72 -11.52
C ARG A 293 3.46 -10.76 -10.44
N ASP A 294 4.16 -10.69 -9.30
CA ASP A 294 4.03 -11.64 -8.20
C ASP A 294 2.91 -11.28 -7.20
N LEU A 295 2.07 -10.28 -7.50
CA LEU A 295 0.91 -9.98 -6.66
C LEU A 295 -0.06 -11.18 -6.65
N PRO A 296 -0.61 -11.53 -5.47
CA PRO A 296 -1.54 -12.65 -5.36
C PRO A 296 -2.97 -12.34 -5.84
N PHE A 297 -3.20 -11.17 -6.39
CA PHE A 297 -4.46 -10.68 -6.93
C PHE A 297 -4.21 -9.91 -8.23
N ASP A 298 -5.25 -9.73 -9.03
CA ASP A 298 -5.16 -8.94 -10.24
C ASP A 298 -5.30 -7.45 -9.91
N LEU A 299 -4.36 -6.66 -10.40
CA LEU A 299 -4.32 -5.21 -10.24
C LEU A 299 -4.26 -4.54 -11.59
N SER A 300 -5.11 -3.53 -11.82
CA SER A 300 -5.03 -2.67 -13.00
C SER A 300 -5.37 -1.22 -12.63
N ILE A 301 -4.38 -0.34 -12.71
CA ILE A 301 -4.54 1.10 -12.56
C ILE A 301 -4.13 1.73 -13.89
N ASP A 302 -5.09 2.34 -14.60
CA ASP A 302 -4.82 2.91 -15.92
C ASP A 302 -3.90 4.12 -15.81
N THR A 303 -4.18 5.01 -14.84
CA THR A 303 -3.38 6.20 -14.57
C THR A 303 -3.16 6.39 -13.07
N LEU A 304 -1.91 6.63 -12.67
CA LEU A 304 -1.53 7.11 -11.34
C LEU A 304 -1.05 8.55 -11.45
N LYS A 305 -1.56 9.43 -10.57
CA LYS A 305 -1.09 10.81 -10.42
C LYS A 305 -0.68 11.08 -8.98
N LEU A 306 0.57 11.50 -8.79
CA LEU A 306 1.05 12.02 -7.52
C LEU A 306 1.31 13.50 -7.71
N SER A 307 0.76 14.35 -6.85
CA SER A 307 0.93 15.81 -6.91
C SER A 307 1.46 16.35 -5.59
N GLN A 308 2.28 17.39 -5.69
CA GLN A 308 2.88 18.09 -4.55
C GLN A 308 3.63 17.13 -3.60
N VAL A 309 4.54 16.31 -4.14
CA VAL A 309 5.32 15.36 -3.35
C VAL A 309 6.64 15.99 -2.89
N ASP A 310 6.83 16.01 -1.59
CA ASP A 310 8.11 16.32 -0.96
C ASP A 310 8.71 15.04 -0.40
N LEU A 311 9.86 14.61 -0.96
CA LEU A 311 10.57 13.41 -0.53
C LEU A 311 11.93 13.78 0.04
N THR A 312 12.19 13.32 1.26
CA THR A 312 13.51 13.39 1.91
C THR A 312 14.01 11.97 2.18
N TYR A 313 15.22 11.67 1.72
CA TYR A 313 15.94 10.44 2.06
C TYR A 313 17.16 10.78 2.90
N GLU A 314 17.27 10.16 4.06
CA GLU A 314 18.40 10.29 4.97
C GLU A 314 19.06 8.94 5.19
N GLU A 315 20.39 8.96 5.22
CA GLU A 315 21.17 7.74 5.44
C GLU A 315 22.33 8.00 6.39
N VAL A 316 22.35 7.29 7.51
CA VAL A 316 23.52 7.26 8.38
C VAL A 316 24.58 6.39 7.72
N GLN A 317 25.74 7.00 7.45
CA GLN A 317 26.82 6.36 6.70
C GLN A 317 27.63 5.44 7.60
N GLU A 318 27.92 4.21 7.12
CA GLU A 318 28.69 3.21 7.85
C GLU A 318 30.08 3.70 8.25
N LYS A 319 30.75 4.49 7.39
CA LYS A 319 32.13 4.92 7.58
C LYS A 319 32.30 6.12 8.46
N THR A 320 31.42 7.07 8.37
CA THR A 320 31.51 8.35 9.11
C THR A 320 30.63 8.38 10.34
N GLY A 321 29.54 7.59 10.36
CA GLY A 321 28.49 7.71 11.36
C GLY A 321 27.63 8.97 11.19
N GLU A 322 27.90 9.79 10.17
CA GLU A 322 27.17 11.01 9.89
C GLU A 322 25.97 10.74 9.00
N THR A 323 24.94 11.59 9.07
CA THR A 323 23.74 11.46 8.26
C THR A 323 23.86 12.29 6.98
N GLY A 324 23.83 11.62 5.84
CA GLY A 324 23.69 12.25 4.53
C GLY A 324 22.23 12.38 4.14
N SER A 325 21.85 13.46 3.45
CA SER A 325 20.49 13.69 3.00
C SER A 325 20.39 14.09 1.53
N ILE A 326 19.38 13.54 0.86
CA ILE A 326 18.96 13.90 -0.50
C ILE A 326 17.48 14.21 -0.44
N PHE A 327 17.04 15.25 -1.13
CA PHE A 327 15.62 15.60 -1.15
C PHE A 327 15.16 16.05 -2.52
N PHE A 328 13.87 15.80 -2.77
CA PHE A 328 13.14 16.15 -3.98
C PHE A 328 11.89 16.94 -3.54
N LYS A 329 11.73 18.11 -4.10
CA LYS A 329 10.63 19.02 -3.74
C LYS A 329 9.70 19.20 -4.93
N GLU A 330 8.42 19.51 -4.61
CA GLU A 330 7.41 19.79 -5.63
C GLU A 330 7.37 18.71 -6.72
N MET A 331 7.50 17.43 -6.33
CA MET A 331 7.54 16.35 -7.29
C MET A 331 6.12 16.06 -7.79
N GLU A 332 6.02 15.95 -9.12
CA GLU A 332 4.83 15.51 -9.84
C GLU A 332 5.16 14.18 -10.54
N VAL A 333 4.29 13.20 -10.39
CA VAL A 333 4.43 11.90 -11.04
C VAL A 333 3.16 11.57 -11.79
N GLU A 334 3.29 11.22 -13.05
CA GLU A 334 2.22 10.60 -13.82
C GLU A 334 2.70 9.24 -14.32
N ALA A 335 1.93 8.19 -14.02
CA ALA A 335 2.26 6.85 -14.48
C ALA A 335 1.05 6.19 -15.15
N HIS A 336 1.33 5.36 -16.15
CA HIS A 336 0.31 4.69 -16.96
C HIS A 336 0.52 3.18 -16.98
N HIS A 337 -0.59 2.44 -17.08
CA HIS A 337 -0.64 0.99 -17.24
C HIS A 337 0.07 0.22 -16.13
N ILE A 338 -0.25 0.53 -14.88
CA ILE A 338 0.23 -0.22 -13.72
C ILE A 338 -0.66 -1.45 -13.56
N SER A 339 -0.31 -2.55 -14.22
CA SER A 339 -1.14 -3.75 -14.25
C SER A 339 -0.29 -5.01 -14.24
N ASN A 340 -0.77 -6.04 -13.52
CA ASN A 340 -0.26 -7.40 -13.60
C ASN A 340 -1.23 -8.35 -14.32
N HIS A 341 -2.28 -7.81 -14.93
CA HIS A 341 -3.27 -8.52 -15.70
C HIS A 341 -3.25 -8.05 -17.16
N PRO A 342 -3.25 -8.94 -18.19
CA PRO A 342 -3.24 -8.52 -19.58
C PRO A 342 -4.52 -7.78 -19.97
N ALA A 343 -4.38 -6.68 -20.68
CA ALA A 343 -5.50 -5.93 -21.25
C ALA A 343 -5.95 -6.58 -22.57
N GLY A 344 -6.61 -7.75 -22.52
CA GLY A 344 -7.05 -8.48 -23.71
C GLY A 344 -5.87 -9.10 -24.49
N ASN A 345 -6.13 -10.08 -25.33
CA ASN A 345 -5.20 -10.75 -26.28
C ASN A 345 -3.73 -10.94 -25.83
N ASP A 346 -3.49 -11.26 -24.55
CA ASP A 346 -2.17 -11.57 -23.98
C ASP A 346 -1.10 -10.47 -24.08
N ASP A 347 -1.46 -9.24 -24.44
CA ASP A 347 -0.49 -8.16 -24.56
C ASP A 347 -0.54 -7.23 -23.34
N PHE A 348 0.62 -7.09 -22.67
CA PHE A 348 0.80 -6.18 -21.55
C PHE A 348 1.31 -4.84 -22.08
N ALA A 349 0.58 -3.76 -21.80
CA ALA A 349 1.08 -2.43 -22.08
C ALA A 349 2.34 -2.12 -21.25
N GLU A 350 3.21 -1.29 -21.82
CA GLU A 350 4.40 -0.80 -21.10
C GLU A 350 3.97 0.07 -19.92
N THR A 351 4.42 -0.24 -18.72
CA THR A 351 4.28 0.63 -17.56
C THR A 351 5.28 1.77 -17.67
N LYS A 352 4.79 3.00 -17.68
CA LYS A 352 5.58 4.21 -17.88
C LYS A 352 5.35 5.20 -16.74
N PHE A 353 6.44 5.77 -16.22
CA PHE A 353 6.44 6.86 -15.24
C PHE A 353 7.09 8.10 -15.86
N ASP A 354 6.41 9.23 -15.79
CA ASP A 354 6.92 10.56 -16.07
C ASP A 354 7.01 11.36 -14.76
N ILE A 355 8.21 11.77 -14.38
CA ILE A 355 8.50 12.41 -13.07
C ILE A 355 9.12 13.78 -13.33
N LYS A 356 8.65 14.81 -12.63
CA LYS A 356 9.24 16.15 -12.61
C LYS A 356 9.40 16.58 -11.16
N THR A 357 10.55 17.18 -10.81
CA THR A 357 10.82 17.59 -9.42
C THR A 357 11.89 18.66 -9.35
N GLN A 358 12.01 19.32 -8.20
CA GLN A 358 13.13 20.17 -7.83
C GLN A 358 14.13 19.37 -7.00
N PHE A 359 15.18 18.84 -7.67
CA PHE A 359 16.25 18.10 -7.01
C PHE A 359 17.05 19.01 -6.10
N MET A 360 17.32 18.57 -4.88
CA MET A 360 17.93 19.37 -3.81
C MET A 360 17.25 20.73 -3.60
N GLY A 361 15.93 20.79 -3.91
CA GLY A 361 15.04 21.90 -3.64
C GLY A 361 15.02 23.04 -4.67
N LYS A 362 15.92 23.03 -5.67
CA LYS A 362 16.02 24.15 -6.64
C LYS A 362 16.40 23.75 -8.07
N SER A 363 16.90 22.54 -8.27
CA SER A 363 17.42 22.10 -9.57
C SER A 363 16.33 21.30 -10.29
N PRO A 364 15.79 21.82 -11.41
CA PRO A 364 14.79 21.09 -12.19
C PRO A 364 15.37 19.73 -12.64
N LEU A 365 14.64 18.66 -12.36
CA LEU A 365 14.96 17.30 -12.77
C LEU A 365 13.71 16.66 -13.37
N SER A 366 13.85 16.09 -14.56
CA SER A 366 12.83 15.27 -15.20
C SER A 366 13.36 13.85 -15.39
N VAL A 367 12.51 12.85 -15.12
CA VAL A 367 12.87 11.43 -15.27
C VAL A 367 11.72 10.70 -15.95
N GLN A 368 12.04 9.84 -16.90
CA GLN A 368 11.11 8.84 -17.44
C GLN A 368 11.65 7.46 -17.09
N TRP A 369 10.77 6.63 -16.55
CA TRP A 369 11.09 5.26 -16.21
C TRP A 369 10.02 4.33 -16.79
N ARG A 370 10.44 3.27 -17.49
CA ARG A 370 9.53 2.35 -18.15
C ARG A 370 10.00 0.90 -18.05
N PHE A 371 9.04 -0.01 -18.02
CA PHE A 371 9.28 -1.45 -17.99
C PHE A 371 8.03 -2.22 -18.43
N HIS A 372 8.22 -3.49 -18.82
CA HIS A 372 7.14 -4.43 -19.10
C HIS A 372 6.98 -5.42 -17.94
N VAL A 373 5.79 -5.51 -17.38
CA VAL A 373 5.50 -6.39 -16.23
C VAL A 373 5.66 -7.87 -16.57
N ASN A 374 5.26 -8.29 -17.78
CA ASN A 374 5.36 -9.67 -18.23
C ASN A 374 6.77 -10.11 -18.67
N ASN A 375 7.74 -9.20 -18.74
CA ASN A 375 9.11 -9.55 -19.11
C ASN A 375 9.82 -10.30 -17.96
N PRO A 376 10.21 -11.59 -18.16
CA PRO A 376 10.81 -12.39 -17.11
C PRO A 376 12.24 -11.94 -16.74
N ASP A 377 12.91 -11.16 -17.61
CA ASP A 377 14.22 -10.59 -17.34
C ASP A 377 14.16 -9.26 -16.61
N ASP A 378 12.94 -8.75 -16.35
CA ASP A 378 12.69 -7.48 -15.63
C ASP A 378 13.42 -6.31 -16.30
N SER A 379 13.38 -6.25 -17.64
CA SER A 379 14.01 -5.18 -18.40
C SER A 379 13.37 -3.82 -18.11
N PHE A 380 14.19 -2.80 -18.09
CA PHE A 380 13.77 -1.43 -17.84
C PHE A 380 14.57 -0.45 -18.69
N ARG A 381 14.03 0.76 -18.87
CA ARG A 381 14.77 1.94 -19.32
C ARG A 381 14.45 3.11 -18.41
N ILE A 382 15.45 3.86 -18.03
CA ILE A 382 15.29 5.08 -17.23
C ILE A 382 16.13 6.20 -17.85
N THR A 383 15.49 7.29 -18.23
CA THR A 383 16.13 8.46 -18.83
C THR A 383 15.86 9.67 -17.95
N GLY A 384 16.78 10.62 -17.93
CA GLY A 384 16.54 11.85 -17.18
C GLY A 384 17.39 13.01 -17.63
N ALA A 385 16.90 14.20 -17.31
CA ALA A 385 17.55 15.47 -17.54
C ALA A 385 17.46 16.36 -16.31
N GLY A 386 18.62 16.80 -15.83
CA GLY A 386 18.73 17.75 -14.72
C GLY A 386 19.45 19.01 -15.18
N HIS A 387 19.01 20.16 -14.64
CA HIS A 387 19.55 21.45 -15.04
C HIS A 387 19.92 22.29 -13.82
N ASN A 388 20.98 23.11 -13.97
CA ASN A 388 21.41 24.07 -12.96
C ASN A 388 21.61 23.47 -11.56
N ILE A 389 22.32 22.34 -11.47
CA ILE A 389 22.53 21.61 -10.21
C ILE A 389 23.68 22.27 -9.44
N SER A 390 23.40 22.86 -8.28
CA SER A 390 24.41 23.48 -7.43
C SER A 390 25.27 22.42 -6.74
N PRO A 391 26.61 22.41 -6.96
CA PRO A 391 27.53 21.52 -6.25
C PRO A 391 27.43 21.65 -4.73
N GLN A 392 27.21 22.87 -4.22
CA GLN A 392 27.12 23.14 -2.79
C GLN A 392 25.93 22.45 -2.12
N GLN A 393 24.80 22.32 -2.84
CA GLN A 393 23.60 21.63 -2.32
C GLN A 393 23.82 20.12 -2.17
N LEU A 394 24.68 19.52 -3.01
CA LEU A 394 25.06 18.11 -2.91
C LEU A 394 25.85 17.78 -1.64
N ASN A 395 26.38 18.79 -0.96
CA ASN A 395 27.22 18.59 0.23
C ASN A 395 26.45 18.02 1.45
N SER A 396 25.13 18.17 1.50
CA SER A 396 24.31 17.50 2.51
C SER A 396 24.42 15.97 2.43
N PHE A 397 24.78 15.44 1.27
CA PHE A 397 25.05 14.01 1.07
C PHE A 397 26.56 13.71 0.89
N PHE A 398 27.28 14.50 0.12
CA PHE A 398 28.66 14.24 -0.23
C PHE A 398 29.61 14.30 0.97
N VAL A 399 29.38 15.24 1.89
CA VAL A 399 30.24 15.34 3.08
C VAL A 399 30.08 14.09 3.96
N PRO A 400 28.87 13.70 4.40
CA PRO A 400 28.69 12.50 5.19
C PRO A 400 29.09 11.21 4.47
N ALA A 401 28.70 11.06 3.19
CA ALA A 401 28.89 9.81 2.47
C ALA A 401 30.35 9.56 2.03
N PHE A 402 31.05 10.63 1.64
CA PHE A 402 32.33 10.50 0.97
C PHE A 402 33.46 11.28 1.65
N ASN A 403 33.16 12.06 2.69
CA ASN A 403 34.11 13.03 3.30
C ASN A 403 34.67 14.02 2.28
N MET A 404 33.79 14.48 1.37
CA MET A 404 34.10 15.36 0.27
C MET A 404 33.17 16.54 0.21
N LYS A 405 33.68 17.66 -0.26
CA LYS A 405 32.95 18.89 -0.46
C LYS A 405 33.00 19.31 -1.93
N ALA A 406 31.84 19.51 -2.54
CA ALA A 406 31.74 20.06 -3.87
C ALA A 406 31.52 21.59 -3.79
N GLU A 407 32.26 22.32 -4.63
CA GLU A 407 32.20 23.79 -4.73
C GLU A 407 32.33 24.19 -6.20
N GLY A 408 32.01 25.45 -6.52
CA GLY A 408 32.13 26.03 -7.85
C GLY A 408 30.80 26.41 -8.47
N ASP A 409 30.83 26.52 -9.79
CA ASP A 409 29.63 26.93 -10.55
C ASP A 409 28.61 25.80 -10.67
N PRO A 410 27.33 26.09 -10.90
CA PRO A 410 26.33 25.05 -11.11
C PRO A 410 26.66 24.14 -12.29
N ILE A 411 26.40 22.86 -12.16
CA ILE A 411 26.35 21.90 -13.26
C ILE A 411 25.21 22.36 -14.17
N GLN A 412 25.56 22.75 -15.40
CA GLN A 412 24.59 23.34 -16.32
C GLN A 412 23.56 22.33 -16.75
N ASP A 413 24.03 21.15 -17.19
CA ASP A 413 23.19 20.07 -17.68
C ASP A 413 23.72 18.71 -17.23
N LEU A 414 22.82 17.82 -16.92
CA LEU A 414 23.07 16.42 -16.65
C LEU A 414 22.03 15.60 -17.40
N TYR A 415 22.46 14.63 -18.20
CA TYR A 415 21.59 13.71 -18.93
C TYR A 415 22.03 12.28 -18.68
N PHE A 416 21.08 11.39 -18.57
CA PHE A 416 21.32 9.96 -18.53
C PHE A 416 20.26 9.20 -19.30
N ASP A 417 20.67 8.07 -19.90
CA ASP A 417 19.80 7.11 -20.56
C ASP A 417 20.34 5.71 -20.28
N PHE A 418 19.75 5.05 -19.27
CA PHE A 418 20.16 3.71 -18.87
C PHE A 418 19.08 2.70 -19.22
N TYR A 419 19.53 1.56 -19.72
CA TYR A 419 18.70 0.39 -19.98
C TYR A 419 19.36 -0.86 -19.40
N GLY A 420 18.56 -1.77 -18.89
CA GLY A 420 19.09 -2.94 -18.23
C GLY A 420 18.02 -3.95 -17.88
N ASN A 421 18.41 -4.91 -17.08
CA ASN A 421 17.54 -5.97 -16.61
C ASN A 421 17.90 -6.33 -15.14
N LYS A 422 17.38 -7.44 -14.65
CA LYS A 422 17.67 -7.89 -13.27
C LYS A 422 19.14 -8.27 -13.00
N TYR A 423 20.02 -8.23 -13.98
CA TYR A 423 21.45 -8.61 -13.85
C TYR A 423 22.40 -7.46 -14.12
N THR A 424 22.25 -6.79 -15.27
CA THR A 424 23.19 -5.76 -15.72
C THR A 424 22.46 -4.59 -16.39
N ALA A 425 23.06 -3.40 -16.31
CA ALA A 425 22.62 -2.21 -17.02
C ALA A 425 23.77 -1.58 -17.82
N ASN A 426 23.40 -0.91 -18.90
CA ASN A 426 24.25 -0.12 -19.77
C ASN A 426 23.57 1.21 -20.05
N GLY A 427 24.26 2.14 -20.69
CA GLY A 427 23.66 3.36 -21.17
C GLY A 427 24.66 4.49 -21.38
N ASN A 428 24.13 5.70 -21.51
CA ASN A 428 24.90 6.89 -21.71
C ASN A 428 24.69 7.88 -20.56
N PHE A 429 25.75 8.60 -20.23
CA PHE A 429 25.72 9.65 -19.23
C PHE A 429 26.46 10.87 -19.77
N LYS A 430 25.85 12.06 -19.62
CA LYS A 430 26.44 13.32 -20.05
C LYS A 430 26.31 14.37 -18.95
N MET A 431 27.36 15.09 -18.69
CA MET A 431 27.34 16.20 -17.75
C MET A 431 28.11 17.40 -18.33
N VAL A 432 27.49 18.57 -18.30
CA VAL A 432 28.08 19.83 -18.75
C VAL A 432 28.32 20.71 -17.53
N TYR A 433 29.58 21.05 -17.27
CA TYR A 433 29.94 21.87 -16.12
C TYR A 433 31.20 22.67 -16.38
N ASP A 434 31.32 23.82 -15.71
CA ASP A 434 32.51 24.63 -15.64
C ASP A 434 32.90 24.80 -14.17
N ASN A 435 34.22 24.91 -13.90
CA ASN A 435 34.75 25.32 -12.61
C ASN A 435 34.19 24.57 -11.36
N VAL A 436 33.74 23.32 -11.53
CA VAL A 436 33.37 22.47 -10.40
C VAL A 436 34.63 21.94 -9.72
N LYS A 437 34.74 22.09 -8.40
CA LYS A 437 35.85 21.64 -7.58
C LYS A 437 35.36 20.70 -6.49
N ILE A 438 36.07 19.59 -6.32
CA ILE A 438 35.81 18.65 -5.23
C ILE A 438 37.02 18.69 -4.28
N LYS A 439 36.77 18.93 -3.01
CA LYS A 439 37.78 18.92 -1.95
C LYS A 439 37.59 17.72 -1.05
N VAL A 440 38.64 16.91 -0.87
CA VAL A 440 38.65 15.85 0.15
C VAL A 440 38.89 16.51 1.50
N LEU A 441 38.02 16.26 2.45
CA LEU A 441 38.15 16.80 3.79
C LEU A 441 39.17 15.97 4.59
N LYS A 442 40.02 16.63 5.39
CA LYS A 442 40.95 15.95 6.29
C LYS A 442 40.17 15.25 7.40
N ASN A 443 40.40 13.97 7.57
CA ASN A 443 39.84 13.21 8.68
C ASN A 443 40.93 13.00 9.72
N ASP A 444 40.72 13.48 10.94
CA ASP A 444 41.68 13.29 12.05
C ASP A 444 41.72 11.82 12.53
N ASN A 445 40.81 11.00 12.08
CA ASN A 445 40.77 9.57 12.35
C ASN A 445 41.30 8.75 11.19
N LYS A 446 42.59 8.46 11.23
CA LYS A 446 43.29 7.54 10.32
C LYS A 446 42.68 6.13 10.39
N LYS A 447 41.71 5.78 9.55
CA LYS A 447 41.46 4.39 9.18
C LYS A 447 41.00 4.27 7.73
N SER A 448 41.85 3.59 6.96
CA SER A 448 41.71 3.07 5.60
C SER A 448 41.56 4.09 4.46
N VAL A 449 42.59 4.21 3.65
CA VAL A 449 42.54 4.77 2.30
C VAL A 449 41.59 3.95 1.46
N ASN A 450 40.41 4.49 1.22
CA ASN A 450 39.38 3.81 0.47
C ASN A 450 39.60 3.99 -1.03
N LYS A 451 39.37 2.95 -1.84
CA LYS A 451 39.44 3.03 -3.31
C LYS A 451 38.60 4.18 -3.88
N LEU A 452 37.50 4.54 -3.21
CA LEU A 452 36.64 5.68 -3.58
C LEU A 452 37.32 7.03 -3.30
N VAL A 453 38.06 7.19 -2.19
CA VAL A 453 38.82 8.41 -1.86
C VAL A 453 39.98 8.60 -2.82
N THR A 454 40.69 7.53 -3.18
CA THR A 454 41.74 7.56 -4.20
C THR A 454 41.19 7.90 -5.57
N PHE A 455 40.00 7.39 -5.87
CA PHE A 455 39.25 7.69 -7.08
C PHE A 455 38.93 9.19 -7.19
N VAL A 456 38.35 9.79 -6.13
CA VAL A 456 37.94 11.19 -6.13
C VAL A 456 39.15 12.14 -6.01
N ALA A 457 40.20 11.75 -5.30
CA ALA A 457 41.45 12.53 -5.30
C ALA A 457 42.05 12.68 -6.71
N ASN A 458 41.75 11.74 -7.61
CA ASN A 458 42.15 11.81 -9.02
C ASN A 458 41.15 12.61 -9.90
N LEU A 459 39.96 12.97 -9.37
CA LEU A 459 38.96 13.81 -10.05
C LEU A 459 39.40 15.28 -10.25
N PHE A 460 40.52 15.72 -9.64
CA PHE A 460 40.97 17.12 -9.66
C PHE A 460 41.64 17.57 -10.94
N VAL A 461 41.68 16.75 -11.99
CA VAL A 461 42.57 17.04 -13.15
C VAL A 461 41.87 17.77 -14.28
N LYS A 462 40.52 17.77 -14.35
CA LYS A 462 39.80 18.50 -15.41
C LYS A 462 38.91 19.61 -14.81
N SER A 463 39.45 20.83 -14.75
CA SER A 463 38.71 22.01 -14.27
C SER A 463 37.76 22.61 -15.31
N GLU A 464 37.87 22.22 -16.57
CA GLU A 464 37.05 22.72 -17.67
C GLU A 464 36.63 21.56 -18.55
N ASN A 465 35.34 21.36 -18.71
CA ASN A 465 34.84 20.32 -19.58
C ASN A 465 33.94 20.96 -20.66
N LYS A 466 34.29 20.84 -21.94
CA LYS A 466 33.52 21.37 -23.06
C LYS A 466 32.41 20.39 -23.42
N ALA A 467 31.24 20.92 -23.75
CA ALA A 467 29.98 20.16 -23.98
C ALA A 467 30.09 18.96 -24.98
N ARG A 468 31.16 18.86 -25.76
CA ARG A 468 31.34 17.79 -26.75
C ARG A 468 32.17 16.61 -26.23
N GLU A 469 32.83 16.71 -25.08
CA GLU A 469 33.77 15.68 -24.58
C GLU A 469 33.20 14.86 -23.41
N ASN A 470 31.97 15.12 -23.00
CA ASN A 470 31.36 14.66 -21.74
C ASN A 470 30.26 13.61 -21.91
N ASP A 471 30.09 13.11 -23.10
CA ASP A 471 29.16 12.00 -23.37
C ASP A 471 29.98 10.71 -23.19
N VAL A 472 29.64 9.96 -22.15
CA VAL A 472 30.32 8.71 -21.79
C VAL A 472 29.39 7.54 -21.82
N GLU A 473 29.88 6.44 -22.34
CA GLU A 473 29.17 5.17 -22.31
C GLU A 473 29.36 4.49 -20.96
N VAL A 474 28.29 4.09 -20.33
CA VAL A 474 28.26 3.31 -19.09
C VAL A 474 28.00 1.86 -19.47
N GLU A 475 28.97 1.00 -19.23
CA GLU A 475 28.91 -0.39 -19.64
C GLU A 475 28.89 -1.33 -18.43
N LYS A 476 28.04 -2.34 -18.52
CA LYS A 476 28.03 -3.52 -17.64
C LYS A 476 28.06 -3.20 -16.15
N VAL A 477 27.16 -2.32 -15.70
CA VAL A 477 26.94 -2.14 -14.26
C VAL A 477 26.20 -3.37 -13.73
N GLU A 478 26.85 -4.13 -12.87
CA GLU A 478 26.26 -5.32 -12.27
C GLU A 478 25.32 -4.96 -11.12
N ARG A 479 24.17 -5.63 -11.06
CA ARG A 479 23.23 -5.49 -9.96
C ARG A 479 23.60 -6.39 -8.79
N ASP A 480 23.67 -5.83 -7.60
CA ASP A 480 23.62 -6.60 -6.37
C ASP A 480 22.15 -6.97 -6.07
N PRO A 481 21.75 -8.26 -6.13
CA PRO A 481 20.37 -8.66 -5.90
C PRO A 481 19.90 -8.47 -4.45
N THR A 482 20.81 -8.23 -3.50
CA THR A 482 20.47 -7.96 -2.10
C THR A 482 20.16 -6.49 -1.84
N LYS A 483 20.44 -5.63 -2.81
CA LYS A 483 20.18 -4.19 -2.75
C LYS A 483 18.97 -3.80 -3.60
N SER A 484 18.38 -2.63 -3.32
CA SER A 484 17.20 -2.13 -4.03
C SER A 484 17.49 -1.75 -5.49
N PHE A 485 16.43 -1.58 -6.30
CA PHE A 485 16.54 -1.01 -7.63
C PHE A 485 17.20 0.40 -7.62
N TRP A 486 16.91 1.21 -6.61
CA TRP A 486 17.47 2.57 -6.50
C TRP A 486 18.97 2.55 -6.22
N ASN A 487 19.49 1.56 -5.48
CA ASN A 487 20.93 1.34 -5.33
C ASN A 487 21.56 0.96 -6.68
N TYR A 488 20.92 0.10 -7.44
CA TYR A 488 21.39 -0.28 -8.78
C TYR A 488 21.43 0.91 -9.74
N PHE A 489 20.35 1.70 -9.79
CA PHE A 489 20.31 2.95 -10.57
C PHE A 489 21.37 3.95 -10.11
N TRP A 490 21.57 4.10 -8.80
CA TRP A 490 22.64 4.95 -8.26
C TRP A 490 24.01 4.50 -8.74
N ASN A 491 24.30 3.20 -8.82
CA ASN A 491 25.57 2.68 -9.35
C ASN A 491 25.76 3.04 -10.83
N CYS A 492 24.68 3.08 -11.64
CA CYS A 492 24.75 3.56 -13.02
C CYS A 492 25.13 5.06 -13.08
N ILE A 493 24.51 5.89 -12.26
CA ILE A 493 24.85 7.32 -12.14
C ILE A 493 26.31 7.49 -11.71
N MET A 494 26.74 6.76 -10.68
CA MET A 494 28.11 6.85 -10.16
C MET A 494 29.14 6.43 -11.20
N GLU A 495 28.87 5.41 -12.01
CA GLU A 495 29.77 5.00 -13.07
C GLU A 495 29.86 6.04 -14.19
N GLY A 496 28.73 6.67 -14.54
CA GLY A 496 28.71 7.81 -15.47
C GLY A 496 29.47 9.01 -14.93
N LEU A 497 29.26 9.40 -13.69
CA LEU A 497 30.00 10.48 -13.03
C LEU A 497 31.50 10.20 -13.03
N LYS A 498 31.94 8.98 -12.72
CA LYS A 498 33.33 8.58 -12.75
C LYS A 498 33.96 8.82 -14.13
N LYS A 499 33.36 8.30 -15.19
CA LYS A 499 33.86 8.39 -16.56
C LYS A 499 33.84 9.82 -17.11
N THR A 500 32.94 10.67 -16.65
CA THR A 500 32.86 12.07 -17.10
C THR A 500 33.92 12.94 -16.48
N VAL A 501 34.38 12.63 -15.27
CA VAL A 501 35.28 13.49 -14.49
C VAL A 501 36.75 13.01 -14.56
N ILE A 502 37.00 11.73 -14.91
CA ILE A 502 38.32 11.16 -15.15
C ILE A 502 38.72 11.28 -16.64
#